data_f6680b9bdd6ed3aa0fc03169d581375b
#
_entry.id   f6680b9bdd6ed3aa0fc03169d581375b
#
_cell.length_a   1.000
_cell.length_b   1.000
_cell.length_c   1.000
_cell.angle_alpha   90.00
_cell.angle_beta   90.00
_cell.angle_gamma   90.00
#
_symmetry.space_group_name_H-M   'P 1'
#
loop_
_entity.id
_entity.type
_entity.pdbx_description
1 polymer ?
#
loop_
_entity_poly.entity_id
_entity_poly.type
_entity_poly.pdbx_seq_one_letter_code
_entity_poly.pdbx_strand_id
1 'polypeptide(L)'
;MQIMHRLKHGLLQAAGWLFYLSLLMGLALMLPTSTFDSESKDFIFLIGAVGIWRYSMGATHFVRGMIFLYIVYPHLRRKVRKLGKAADPSHVFLMVTSFRIDALTTAQVYSSVIREAIDCELPTTVVCSIVEMSDELLVKALWARMNPPERVKLDFVRIPGTGKRDGLAYGFRAISRHLPDDRAVVAVIDGDTVLGEGTVRKTVPWFQLFGNVGGLTTN
;
A
#
# COMPACT_ATOMS: atom_id res chain seq x y z
N MET A 1 6.65 33.66 0.62
CA MET A 1 5.39 33.05 0.16
C MET A 1 5.12 31.68 0.80
N GLN A 2 6.11 30.78 0.96
CA GLN A 2 5.94 29.46 1.61
C GLN A 2 5.55 29.48 3.09
N ILE A 3 6.08 30.42 3.88
CA ILE A 3 5.79 30.53 5.32
C ILE A 3 4.33 30.91 5.57
N MET A 4 3.79 31.81 4.77
CA MET A 4 2.39 32.24 4.86
C MET A 4 1.41 31.13 4.47
N HIS A 5 1.78 30.24 3.55
CA HIS A 5 1.00 29.08 3.17
C HIS A 5 0.95 28.01 4.29
N ARG A 6 2.09 27.78 4.97
CA ARG A 6 2.17 26.87 6.13
C ARG A 6 1.38 27.38 7.32
N LEU A 7 1.43 28.69 7.59
CA LEU A 7 0.64 29.34 8.65
C LEU A 7 -0.88 29.23 8.38
N LYS A 8 -1.34 29.46 7.15
CA LYS A 8 -2.74 29.28 6.77
C LYS A 8 -3.22 27.85 6.94
N HIS A 9 -2.42 26.86 6.53
CA HIS A 9 -2.75 25.45 6.73
C HIS A 9 -2.81 25.05 8.21
N GLY A 10 -1.86 25.52 9.03
CA GLY A 10 -1.88 25.29 10.47
C GLY A 10 -3.11 25.92 11.16
N LEU A 11 -3.48 27.13 10.78
CA LEU A 11 -4.68 27.81 11.29
C LEU A 11 -5.97 27.10 10.89
N LEU A 12 -6.09 26.63 9.64
CA LEU A 12 -7.26 25.88 9.18
C LEU A 12 -7.39 24.52 9.91
N GLN A 13 -6.28 23.82 10.14
CA GLN A 13 -6.30 22.59 10.92
C GLN A 13 -6.68 22.84 12.38
N ALA A 14 -6.11 23.87 13.01
CA ALA A 14 -6.46 24.26 14.39
C ALA A 14 -7.94 24.65 14.49
N ALA A 15 -8.46 25.42 13.53
CA ALA A 15 -9.89 25.79 13.48
C ALA A 15 -10.79 24.55 13.32
N GLY A 16 -10.39 23.57 12.51
CA GLY A 16 -11.10 22.29 12.36
C GLY A 16 -11.18 21.51 13.67
N TRP A 17 -10.05 21.40 14.39
CA TRP A 17 -10.03 20.73 15.70
C TRP A 17 -10.86 21.48 16.73
N LEU A 18 -10.77 22.82 16.80
CA LEU A 18 -11.56 23.62 17.70
C LEU A 18 -13.06 23.48 17.42
N PHE A 19 -13.46 23.49 16.15
CA PHE A 19 -14.86 23.25 15.76
C PHE A 19 -15.33 21.85 16.20
N TYR A 20 -14.53 20.82 15.96
CA TYR A 20 -14.85 19.46 16.36
C TYR A 20 -14.98 19.31 17.88
N LEU A 21 -14.03 19.86 18.64
CA LEU A 21 -14.07 19.85 20.11
C LEU A 21 -15.26 20.64 20.66
N SER A 22 -15.60 21.80 20.04
CA SER A 22 -16.77 22.60 20.42
C SER A 22 -18.07 21.85 20.14
N LEU A 23 -18.14 21.12 19.03
CA LEU A 23 -19.28 20.26 18.70
C LEU A 23 -19.45 19.13 19.72
N LEU A 24 -18.36 18.43 20.04
CA LEU A 24 -18.38 17.36 21.05
C LEU A 24 -18.77 17.89 22.44
N MET A 25 -18.23 19.04 22.83
CA MET A 25 -18.59 19.70 24.10
C MET A 25 -20.05 20.09 24.11
N GLY A 26 -20.55 20.68 23.02
CA GLY A 26 -21.97 21.07 22.89
C GLY A 26 -22.89 19.87 22.98
N LEU A 27 -22.54 18.76 22.30
CA LEU A 27 -23.28 17.50 22.41
C LEU A 27 -23.25 16.93 23.83
N ALA A 28 -22.07 16.95 24.49
CA ALA A 28 -21.94 16.47 25.88
C ALA A 28 -22.78 17.30 26.86
N LEU A 29 -22.86 18.62 26.68
CA LEU A 29 -23.69 19.50 27.53
C LEU A 29 -25.18 19.35 27.29
N MET A 30 -25.60 18.83 26.13
CA MET A 30 -27.00 18.53 25.82
C MET A 30 -27.46 17.18 26.39
N LEU A 31 -26.55 16.32 26.76
CA LEU A 31 -26.90 15.02 27.35
C LEU A 31 -27.30 15.20 28.83
N PRO A 32 -28.32 14.47 29.29
CA PRO A 32 -28.65 14.41 30.72
C PRO A 32 -27.46 13.92 31.53
N THR A 33 -27.27 14.45 32.74
CA THR A 33 -26.19 14.01 33.65
C THR A 33 -26.25 12.52 33.97
N SER A 34 -27.44 11.93 33.99
CA SER A 34 -27.69 10.49 34.13
C SER A 34 -27.02 9.65 33.03
N THR A 35 -26.73 10.24 31.86
CA THR A 35 -26.05 9.56 30.75
C THR A 35 -24.61 9.18 31.10
N PHE A 36 -24.00 9.84 32.07
CA PHE A 36 -22.65 9.58 32.55
C PHE A 36 -22.59 8.67 33.78
N ASP A 37 -23.75 8.29 34.30
CA ASP A 37 -23.86 7.32 35.39
C ASP A 37 -24.01 5.90 34.81
N SER A 38 -23.04 5.02 35.12
CA SER A 38 -22.97 3.65 34.58
C SER A 38 -24.15 2.76 34.99
N GLU A 39 -24.86 3.12 36.07
CA GLU A 39 -26.03 2.39 36.52
C GLU A 39 -27.36 2.93 35.97
N SER A 40 -27.31 4.05 35.28
CA SER A 40 -28.51 4.67 34.73
C SER A 40 -29.00 3.97 33.45
N LYS A 41 -30.31 4.01 33.23
CA LYS A 41 -30.91 3.54 31.95
C LYS A 41 -30.43 4.34 30.75
N ASP A 42 -30.15 5.64 30.94
CA ASP A 42 -29.67 6.53 29.88
C ASP A 42 -28.26 6.14 29.42
N PHE A 43 -27.38 5.77 30.35
CA PHE A 43 -26.06 5.25 30.02
C PHE A 43 -26.14 3.93 29.24
N ILE A 44 -26.97 3.00 29.71
CA ILE A 44 -27.16 1.69 29.04
C ILE A 44 -27.73 1.91 27.61
N PHE A 45 -28.67 2.84 27.45
CA PHE A 45 -29.22 3.20 26.15
C PHE A 45 -28.16 3.79 25.22
N LEU A 46 -27.34 4.73 25.71
CA LEU A 46 -26.25 5.34 24.95
C LEU A 46 -25.23 4.30 24.47
N ILE A 47 -24.76 3.43 25.37
CA ILE A 47 -23.82 2.36 25.03
C ILE A 47 -24.45 1.37 24.03
N GLY A 48 -25.74 1.05 24.22
CA GLY A 48 -26.50 0.22 23.28
C GLY A 48 -26.58 0.85 21.88
N ALA A 49 -26.88 2.14 21.81
CA ALA A 49 -26.95 2.88 20.54
C ALA A 49 -25.59 2.91 19.83
N VAL A 50 -24.49 3.18 20.53
CA VAL A 50 -23.12 3.12 20.00
C VAL A 50 -22.79 1.70 19.52
N GLY A 51 -23.17 0.69 20.31
CA GLY A 51 -23.01 -0.70 19.93
C GLY A 51 -23.75 -1.05 18.62
N ILE A 52 -25.02 -0.70 18.52
CA ILE A 52 -25.83 -0.92 17.32
C ILE A 52 -25.22 -0.22 16.11
N TRP A 53 -24.80 1.04 16.26
CA TRP A 53 -24.13 1.78 15.19
C TRP A 53 -22.84 1.09 14.73
N ARG A 54 -21.97 0.67 15.65
CA ARG A 54 -20.72 -0.02 15.35
C ARG A 54 -20.95 -1.35 14.63
N TYR A 55 -21.89 -2.16 15.14
CA TYR A 55 -22.21 -3.46 14.52
C TYR A 55 -22.89 -3.30 13.16
N SER A 56 -23.73 -2.28 13.01
CA SER A 56 -24.36 -1.96 11.71
C SER A 56 -23.32 -1.56 10.67
N MET A 57 -22.30 -0.78 11.07
CA MET A 57 -21.14 -0.47 10.19
C MET A 57 -20.39 -1.73 9.81
N GLY A 58 -20.11 -2.61 10.76
CA GLY A 58 -19.47 -3.90 10.51
C GLY A 58 -20.28 -4.77 9.54
N ALA A 59 -21.58 -4.89 9.76
CA ALA A 59 -22.48 -5.62 8.86
C ALA A 59 -22.52 -5.02 7.46
N THR A 60 -22.57 -3.69 7.35
CA THR A 60 -22.53 -2.99 6.06
C THR A 60 -21.22 -3.28 5.30
N HIS A 61 -20.08 -3.21 5.98
CA HIS A 61 -18.79 -3.53 5.37
C HIS A 61 -18.71 -5.00 4.96
N PHE A 62 -19.24 -5.91 5.77
CA PHE A 62 -19.32 -7.33 5.44
C PHE A 62 -20.16 -7.57 4.17
N VAL A 63 -21.36 -7.02 4.11
CA VAL A 63 -22.24 -7.15 2.93
C VAL A 63 -21.56 -6.55 1.68
N ARG A 64 -20.95 -5.35 1.78
CA ARG A 64 -20.19 -4.77 0.67
C ARG A 64 -19.03 -5.67 0.24
N GLY A 65 -18.31 -6.26 1.19
CA GLY A 65 -17.23 -7.20 0.91
C GLY A 65 -17.74 -8.44 0.16
N MET A 66 -18.88 -9.01 0.58
CA MET A 66 -19.51 -10.14 -0.09
C MET A 66 -19.96 -9.80 -1.52
N ILE A 67 -20.61 -8.66 -1.71
CA ILE A 67 -21.00 -8.17 -3.04
C ILE A 67 -19.78 -7.99 -3.92
N PHE A 68 -18.73 -7.34 -3.39
CA PHE A 68 -17.49 -7.17 -4.13
C PHE A 68 -16.88 -8.51 -4.53
N LEU A 69 -16.70 -9.43 -3.58
CA LEU A 69 -16.00 -10.71 -3.80
C LEU A 69 -16.75 -11.61 -4.78
N TYR A 70 -18.08 -11.72 -4.67
CA TYR A 70 -18.87 -12.69 -5.44
C TYR A 70 -19.47 -12.13 -6.72
N ILE A 71 -19.67 -10.81 -6.81
CA ILE A 71 -20.33 -10.19 -7.97
C ILE A 71 -19.37 -9.28 -8.73
N VAL A 72 -18.80 -8.27 -8.05
CA VAL A 72 -18.02 -7.21 -8.71
C VAL A 72 -16.66 -7.74 -9.18
N TYR A 73 -15.91 -8.38 -8.29
CA TYR A 73 -14.56 -8.88 -8.60
C TYR A 73 -14.52 -9.89 -9.76
N PRO A 74 -15.39 -10.94 -9.82
CA PRO A 74 -15.43 -11.86 -10.95
C PRO A 74 -15.77 -11.16 -12.27
N HIS A 75 -16.67 -10.16 -12.24
CA HIS A 75 -17.03 -9.38 -13.42
C HIS A 75 -15.83 -8.56 -13.92
N LEU A 76 -15.15 -7.85 -13.04
CA LEU A 76 -13.95 -7.07 -13.36
C LEU A 76 -12.82 -7.96 -13.85
N ARG A 77 -12.60 -9.11 -13.20
CA ARG A 77 -11.60 -10.10 -13.62
C ARG A 77 -11.84 -10.62 -15.05
N ARG A 78 -13.10 -10.81 -15.44
CA ARG A 78 -13.44 -11.17 -16.83
C ARG A 78 -13.09 -10.04 -17.81
N LYS A 79 -13.33 -8.77 -17.43
CA LYS A 79 -12.94 -7.61 -18.24
C LYS A 79 -11.43 -7.53 -18.42
N VAL A 80 -10.65 -7.67 -17.34
CA VAL A 80 -9.18 -7.69 -17.40
C VAL A 80 -8.69 -8.79 -18.34
N ARG A 81 -9.25 -10.00 -18.25
CA ARG A 81 -8.87 -11.11 -19.14
C ARG A 81 -9.14 -10.82 -20.61
N LYS A 82 -10.21 -10.07 -20.93
CA LYS A 82 -10.54 -9.68 -22.31
C LYS A 82 -9.55 -8.69 -22.91
N LEU A 83 -8.89 -7.87 -22.09
CA LEU A 83 -7.87 -6.92 -22.53
C LEU A 83 -6.61 -7.64 -23.01
N GLY A 84 -6.31 -8.83 -22.48
CA GLY A 84 -5.14 -9.62 -22.85
C GLY A 84 -3.83 -8.80 -22.72
N LYS A 85 -2.96 -8.90 -23.72
CA LYS A 85 -1.68 -8.17 -23.75
C LYS A 85 -1.82 -6.64 -23.82
N ALA A 86 -2.95 -6.10 -24.21
CA ALA A 86 -3.19 -4.64 -24.21
C ALA A 86 -3.20 -4.08 -22.77
N ALA A 87 -3.46 -4.92 -21.78
CA ALA A 87 -3.40 -4.54 -20.36
C ALA A 87 -1.99 -4.65 -19.75
N ASP A 88 -1.00 -5.09 -20.51
CA ASP A 88 0.37 -5.20 -20.00
C ASP A 88 1.00 -3.80 -19.90
N PRO A 89 1.65 -3.48 -18.76
CA PRO A 89 2.40 -2.24 -18.62
C PRO A 89 3.64 -2.28 -19.51
N SER A 90 4.18 -1.11 -19.81
CA SER A 90 5.44 -0.96 -20.55
C SER A 90 6.63 -1.48 -19.76
N HIS A 91 6.61 -1.27 -18.43
CA HIS A 91 7.64 -1.68 -17.50
C HIS A 91 7.08 -1.88 -16.09
N VAL A 92 7.64 -2.83 -15.34
CA VAL A 92 7.30 -3.06 -13.93
C VAL A 92 8.53 -2.78 -13.07
N PHE A 93 8.38 -1.93 -12.07
CA PHE A 93 9.39 -1.70 -11.03
C PHE A 93 8.95 -2.39 -9.75
N LEU A 94 9.71 -3.36 -9.29
CA LEU A 94 9.49 -4.04 -8.00
C LEU A 94 10.46 -3.44 -6.98
N MET A 95 9.99 -2.48 -6.19
CA MET A 95 10.79 -1.78 -5.20
C MET A 95 10.64 -2.44 -3.84
N VAL A 96 11.72 -3.00 -3.32
CA VAL A 96 11.78 -3.61 -1.99
C VAL A 96 12.48 -2.68 -1.03
N THR A 97 11.85 -2.38 0.10
CA THR A 97 12.44 -1.56 1.17
C THR A 97 12.87 -2.45 2.33
N SER A 98 14.16 -2.73 2.43
CA SER A 98 14.75 -3.52 3.52
C SER A 98 15.37 -2.61 4.58
N PHE A 99 14.96 -2.78 5.84
CA PHE A 99 15.55 -2.05 6.95
C PHE A 99 15.66 -2.96 8.18
N ARG A 100 16.88 -3.37 8.53
CA ARG A 100 17.21 -4.19 9.71
C ARG A 100 16.39 -5.48 9.81
N ILE A 101 16.30 -6.20 8.71
CA ILE A 101 15.61 -7.48 8.62
C ILE A 101 16.66 -8.60 8.68
N ASP A 102 16.32 -9.72 9.29
CA ASP A 102 17.22 -10.87 9.35
C ASP A 102 17.49 -11.46 7.96
N ALA A 103 18.66 -12.10 7.82
CA ALA A 103 19.12 -12.62 6.53
C ALA A 103 18.20 -13.70 5.92
N LEU A 104 17.52 -14.49 6.76
CA LEU A 104 16.62 -15.53 6.27
C LEU A 104 15.36 -14.93 5.66
N THR A 105 14.73 -14.00 6.35
CA THR A 105 13.58 -13.25 5.85
C THR A 105 13.94 -12.47 4.58
N THR A 106 15.08 -11.76 4.58
CA THR A 106 15.60 -11.07 3.40
C THR A 106 15.75 -12.03 2.21
N ALA A 107 16.34 -13.20 2.43
CA ALA A 107 16.50 -14.21 1.37
C ALA A 107 15.16 -14.71 0.82
N GLN A 108 14.18 -14.95 1.68
CA GLN A 108 12.84 -15.39 1.27
C GLN A 108 12.12 -14.32 0.45
N VAL A 109 12.13 -13.07 0.91
CA VAL A 109 11.49 -11.95 0.22
C VAL A 109 12.13 -11.75 -1.16
N TYR A 110 13.44 -11.56 -1.24
CA TYR A 110 14.11 -11.33 -2.52
C TYR A 110 14.01 -12.53 -3.47
N SER A 111 14.03 -13.76 -2.96
CA SER A 111 13.77 -14.95 -3.80
C SER A 111 12.36 -14.92 -4.39
N SER A 112 11.35 -14.52 -3.62
CA SER A 112 9.98 -14.40 -4.13
C SER A 112 9.84 -13.29 -5.16
N VAL A 113 10.45 -12.12 -4.90
CA VAL A 113 10.42 -10.97 -5.80
C VAL A 113 11.12 -11.26 -7.13
N ILE A 114 12.31 -11.87 -7.09
CA ILE A 114 13.04 -12.25 -8.31
C ILE A 114 12.26 -13.31 -9.11
N ARG A 115 11.64 -14.28 -8.44
CA ARG A 115 10.77 -15.28 -9.10
C ARG A 115 9.60 -14.61 -9.78
N GLU A 116 8.87 -13.74 -9.10
CA GLU A 116 7.75 -12.98 -9.68
C GLU A 116 8.18 -12.09 -10.85
N ALA A 117 9.39 -11.50 -10.80
CA ALA A 117 9.97 -10.72 -11.89
C ALA A 117 10.25 -11.59 -13.13
N ILE A 118 10.68 -12.84 -12.92
CA ILE A 118 10.91 -13.81 -14.00
C ILE A 118 9.57 -14.29 -14.58
N ASP A 119 8.64 -14.69 -13.71
CA ASP A 119 7.41 -15.39 -14.09
C ASP A 119 6.35 -14.43 -14.70
N CYS A 120 6.43 -13.13 -14.41
CA CYS A 120 5.49 -12.17 -15.00
C CYS A 120 5.70 -11.94 -16.50
N GLU A 121 6.84 -12.36 -17.07
CA GLU A 121 7.21 -12.23 -18.50
C GLU A 121 7.20 -10.78 -19.04
N LEU A 122 7.23 -9.78 -18.17
CA LEU A 122 7.25 -8.37 -18.51
C LEU A 122 8.66 -7.77 -18.32
N PRO A 123 9.00 -6.68 -19.02
CA PRO A 123 10.18 -5.91 -18.68
C PRO A 123 10.12 -5.45 -17.24
N THR A 124 11.06 -5.88 -16.39
CA THR A 124 10.99 -5.67 -14.96
C THR A 124 12.33 -5.20 -14.41
N THR A 125 12.30 -4.23 -13.50
CA THR A 125 13.47 -3.84 -12.71
C THR A 125 13.19 -4.04 -11.23
N VAL A 126 14.00 -4.86 -10.58
CA VAL A 126 13.98 -5.04 -9.12
C VAL A 126 14.85 -3.95 -8.51
N VAL A 127 14.24 -3.05 -7.76
CA VAL A 127 14.91 -1.92 -7.09
C VAL A 127 15.06 -2.25 -5.62
N CYS A 128 16.30 -2.49 -5.20
CA CYS A 128 16.64 -2.89 -3.84
C CYS A 128 17.05 -1.67 -3.02
N SER A 129 16.17 -1.16 -2.17
CA SER A 129 16.50 -0.10 -1.22
C SER A 129 17.07 -0.74 0.05
N ILE A 130 18.40 -0.67 0.21
CA ILE A 130 19.15 -1.39 1.25
C ILE A 130 20.05 -0.47 2.06
N VAL A 131 20.30 -0.85 3.31
CA VAL A 131 21.21 -0.14 4.23
C VAL A 131 22.57 -0.85 4.28
N GLU A 132 22.58 -2.17 4.42
CA GLU A 132 23.75 -2.93 4.77
C GLU A 132 24.37 -3.64 3.58
N MET A 133 25.71 -3.75 3.58
CA MET A 133 26.47 -4.45 2.55
C MET A 133 26.15 -5.96 2.53
N SER A 134 25.86 -6.54 3.67
CA SER A 134 25.45 -7.96 3.81
C SER A 134 24.22 -8.29 2.98
N ASP A 135 23.21 -7.39 3.01
CA ASP A 135 21.97 -7.56 2.25
C ASP A 135 22.25 -7.48 0.74
N GLU A 136 23.11 -6.54 0.31
CA GLU A 136 23.52 -6.43 -1.09
C GLU A 136 24.21 -7.71 -1.58
N LEU A 137 25.14 -8.26 -0.80
CA LEU A 137 25.84 -9.50 -1.15
C LEU A 137 24.89 -10.67 -1.22
N LEU A 138 23.94 -10.78 -0.28
CA LEU A 138 22.91 -11.80 -0.27
C LEU A 138 22.04 -11.73 -1.53
N VAL A 139 21.54 -10.54 -1.86
CA VAL A 139 20.70 -10.36 -3.05
C VAL A 139 21.47 -10.64 -4.34
N LYS A 140 22.74 -10.24 -4.45
CA LYS A 140 23.60 -10.59 -5.59
C LYS A 140 23.82 -12.09 -5.72
N ALA A 141 24.01 -12.80 -4.62
CA ALA A 141 24.14 -14.26 -4.63
C ALA A 141 22.85 -14.96 -5.09
N LEU A 142 21.69 -14.50 -4.60
CA LEU A 142 20.38 -15.00 -5.06
C LEU A 142 20.16 -14.71 -6.55
N TRP A 143 20.50 -13.52 -7.01
CA TRP A 143 20.40 -13.12 -8.41
C TRP A 143 21.23 -14.03 -9.32
N ALA A 144 22.51 -14.23 -8.97
CA ALA A 144 23.40 -15.10 -9.72
C ALA A 144 22.90 -16.56 -9.76
N ARG A 145 22.35 -17.05 -8.63
CA ARG A 145 21.79 -18.40 -8.53
C ARG A 145 20.53 -18.58 -9.39
N MET A 146 19.64 -17.59 -9.41
CA MET A 146 18.36 -17.65 -10.12
C MET A 146 18.50 -17.34 -11.62
N ASN A 147 19.61 -16.71 -12.02
CA ASN A 147 19.96 -16.37 -13.39
C ASN A 147 18.79 -15.78 -14.20
N PRO A 148 18.24 -14.61 -13.81
CA PRO A 148 17.10 -13.99 -14.49
C PRO A 148 17.42 -13.66 -15.95
N PRO A 149 16.41 -13.68 -16.85
CA PRO A 149 16.59 -13.31 -18.24
C PRO A 149 16.90 -11.80 -18.39
N GLU A 150 17.45 -11.38 -19.54
CA GLU A 150 17.87 -9.98 -19.80
C GLU A 150 16.79 -8.92 -19.64
N ARG A 151 15.51 -9.29 -19.79
CA ARG A 151 14.36 -8.38 -19.55
C ARG A 151 14.17 -8.00 -18.08
N VAL A 152 14.78 -8.75 -17.16
CA VAL A 152 14.74 -8.49 -15.73
C VAL A 152 16.07 -7.86 -15.32
N LYS A 153 16.00 -6.69 -14.69
CA LYS A 153 17.18 -5.94 -14.24
C LYS A 153 17.20 -5.81 -12.74
N LEU A 154 18.37 -5.61 -12.17
CA LEU A 154 18.59 -5.40 -10.75
C LEU A 154 19.24 -4.04 -10.53
N ASP A 155 18.67 -3.21 -9.68
CA ASP A 155 19.17 -1.90 -9.30
C ASP A 155 19.29 -1.78 -7.78
N PHE A 156 20.43 -1.30 -7.29
CA PHE A 156 20.70 -1.13 -5.86
C PHE A 156 20.70 0.34 -5.48
N VAL A 157 19.92 0.66 -4.46
CA VAL A 157 19.84 2.00 -3.88
C VAL A 157 20.26 1.94 -2.43
N ARG A 158 21.45 2.42 -2.15
CA ARG A 158 21.94 2.52 -0.77
C ARG A 158 21.35 3.73 -0.07
N ILE A 159 20.85 3.50 1.13
CA ILE A 159 20.23 4.52 1.96
C ILE A 159 20.95 4.65 3.30
N PRO A 160 20.94 5.85 3.92
CA PRO A 160 21.65 6.10 5.17
C PRO A 160 21.03 5.43 6.41
N GLY A 161 19.97 4.64 6.27
CA GLY A 161 19.37 3.90 7.39
C GLY A 161 18.52 4.73 8.33
N THR A 162 17.99 5.86 7.86
CA THR A 162 17.16 6.80 8.64
C THR A 162 15.70 6.40 8.72
N GLY A 163 15.29 5.34 8.00
CA GLY A 163 13.96 4.73 8.10
C GLY A 163 13.29 4.43 6.75
N LYS A 164 12.12 3.81 6.83
CA LYS A 164 11.33 3.36 5.66
C LYS A 164 11.01 4.49 4.68
N ARG A 165 10.71 5.71 5.20
CA ARG A 165 10.36 6.87 4.35
C ARG A 165 11.51 7.28 3.44
N ASP A 166 12.74 7.23 3.95
CA ASP A 166 13.92 7.54 3.16
C ASP A 166 14.17 6.44 2.13
N GLY A 167 14.02 5.18 2.51
CA GLY A 167 14.07 4.06 1.58
C GLY A 167 13.14 4.23 0.39
N LEU A 168 11.88 4.63 0.64
CA LEU A 168 10.91 4.95 -0.40
C LEU A 168 11.36 6.15 -1.26
N ALA A 169 11.80 7.24 -0.63
CA ALA A 169 12.20 8.46 -1.35
C ALA A 169 13.39 8.21 -2.28
N TYR A 170 14.39 7.49 -1.81
CA TYR A 170 15.56 7.14 -2.63
C TYR A 170 15.22 6.13 -3.71
N GLY A 171 14.36 5.13 -3.41
CA GLY A 171 13.87 4.17 -4.39
C GLY A 171 13.09 4.83 -5.52
N PHE A 172 12.16 5.73 -5.21
CA PHE A 172 11.44 6.49 -6.24
C PHE A 172 12.34 7.41 -7.06
N ARG A 173 13.36 8.02 -6.46
CA ARG A 173 14.37 8.79 -7.22
C ARG A 173 15.18 7.91 -8.16
N ALA A 174 15.51 6.70 -7.77
CA ALA A 174 16.19 5.74 -8.65
C ALA A 174 15.28 5.36 -9.81
N ILE A 175 14.03 5.01 -9.56
CA ILE A 175 13.03 4.70 -10.58
C ILE A 175 12.85 5.89 -11.56
N SER A 176 12.79 7.12 -11.06
CA SER A 176 12.65 8.32 -11.91
C SER A 176 13.80 8.50 -12.89
N ARG A 177 15.01 8.00 -12.57
CA ARG A 177 16.17 8.05 -13.50
C ARG A 177 16.02 7.12 -14.70
N HIS A 178 15.16 6.11 -14.62
CA HIS A 178 14.82 5.24 -15.74
C HIS A 178 13.80 5.88 -16.69
N LEU A 179 13.32 7.10 -16.40
CA LEU A 179 12.33 7.84 -17.20
C LEU A 179 11.11 6.99 -17.56
N PRO A 180 10.41 6.43 -16.55
CA PRO A 180 9.24 5.61 -16.79
C PRO A 180 8.16 6.41 -17.55
N ASP A 181 7.50 5.75 -18.49
CA ASP A 181 6.34 6.30 -19.18
C ASP A 181 5.05 6.16 -18.34
N ASP A 182 3.94 6.69 -18.84
CA ASP A 182 2.64 6.70 -18.15
C ASP A 182 2.04 5.28 -17.97
N ARG A 183 2.59 4.27 -18.64
CA ARG A 183 2.16 2.88 -18.54
C ARG A 183 3.04 2.04 -17.62
N ALA A 184 4.11 2.59 -17.11
CA ALA A 184 4.96 1.90 -16.16
C ALA A 184 4.27 1.76 -14.80
N VAL A 185 4.45 0.63 -14.15
CA VAL A 185 3.86 0.32 -12.84
C VAL A 185 4.96 0.13 -11.80
N VAL A 186 4.78 0.75 -10.64
CA VAL A 186 5.67 0.56 -9.49
C VAL A 186 4.94 -0.22 -8.41
N ALA A 187 5.48 -1.38 -8.04
CA ALA A 187 5.05 -2.13 -6.88
C ALA A 187 6.01 -1.86 -5.71
N VAL A 188 5.47 -1.38 -4.60
CA VAL A 188 6.21 -1.18 -3.35
C VAL A 188 5.99 -2.40 -2.47
N ILE A 189 7.08 -3.05 -2.09
CA ILE A 189 7.09 -4.30 -1.33
C ILE A 189 7.84 -4.05 -0.02
N ASP A 190 7.22 -4.40 1.09
CA ASP A 190 7.88 -4.34 2.39
C ASP A 190 8.93 -5.45 2.50
N GLY A 191 10.03 -5.15 3.18
CA GLY A 191 11.16 -6.06 3.26
C GLY A 191 10.91 -7.38 4.01
N ASP A 192 9.76 -7.52 4.65
CA ASP A 192 9.26 -8.72 5.33
C ASP A 192 8.08 -9.40 4.60
N THR A 193 7.73 -8.91 3.40
CA THR A 193 6.60 -9.42 2.63
C THR A 193 7.06 -10.38 1.52
N VAL A 194 6.66 -11.64 1.63
CA VAL A 194 6.89 -12.65 0.60
C VAL A 194 5.76 -12.61 -0.42
N LEU A 195 6.10 -12.44 -1.70
CA LEU A 195 5.12 -12.43 -2.78
C LEU A 195 4.62 -13.85 -3.08
N GLY A 196 3.31 -13.97 -3.20
CA GLY A 196 2.68 -15.21 -3.68
C GLY A 196 2.83 -15.37 -5.18
N GLU A 197 2.71 -16.59 -5.67
CA GLU A 197 2.84 -16.95 -7.07
C GLU A 197 1.85 -16.23 -7.99
N GLY A 198 2.38 -15.56 -9.01
CA GLY A 198 1.64 -14.80 -10.00
C GLY A 198 1.05 -13.50 -9.47
N THR A 199 1.49 -12.99 -8.31
CA THR A 199 1.00 -11.72 -7.74
C THR A 199 1.17 -10.57 -8.71
N VAL A 200 2.36 -10.42 -9.30
CA VAL A 200 2.63 -9.33 -10.26
C VAL A 200 1.73 -9.48 -11.48
N ARG A 201 1.75 -10.64 -12.12
CA ARG A 201 1.00 -10.89 -13.37
C ARG A 201 -0.52 -10.76 -13.19
N LYS A 202 -1.05 -11.07 -12.01
CA LYS A 202 -2.48 -10.94 -11.69
C LYS A 202 -2.89 -9.52 -11.31
N THR A 203 -1.96 -8.67 -10.89
CA THR A 203 -2.23 -7.32 -10.36
C THR A 203 -2.04 -6.23 -11.40
N VAL A 204 -0.92 -6.23 -12.14
CA VAL A 204 -0.59 -5.11 -13.04
C VAL A 204 -1.64 -4.82 -14.13
N PRO A 205 -2.38 -5.79 -14.69
CA PRO A 205 -3.38 -5.51 -15.72
C PRO A 205 -4.58 -4.68 -15.23
N TRP A 206 -4.80 -4.59 -13.93
CA TRP A 206 -5.91 -3.83 -13.36
C TRP A 206 -5.78 -2.33 -13.55
N PHE A 207 -4.56 -1.81 -13.68
CA PHE A 207 -4.30 -0.40 -13.96
C PHE A 207 -4.88 0.04 -15.32
N GLN A 208 -4.96 -0.87 -16.28
CA GLN A 208 -5.50 -0.59 -17.62
C GLN A 208 -7.02 -0.76 -17.72
N LEU A 209 -7.66 -1.28 -16.66
CA LEU A 209 -9.11 -1.48 -16.67
C LEU A 209 -9.88 -0.16 -16.55
N PHE A 210 -9.32 0.80 -15.80
CA PHE A 210 -9.91 2.11 -15.58
C PHE A 210 -8.82 3.17 -15.73
N GLY A 211 -9.07 4.19 -16.57
CA GLY A 211 -8.08 5.23 -16.85
C GLY A 211 -7.73 6.17 -15.67
N ASN A 212 -8.44 6.03 -14.54
CA ASN A 212 -8.25 6.83 -13.32
C ASN A 212 -7.72 6.02 -12.12
N VAL A 213 -7.26 4.78 -12.34
CA VAL A 213 -6.64 3.99 -11.26
C VAL A 213 -5.20 4.42 -11.08
N GLY A 214 -4.92 5.14 -10.00
CA GLY A 214 -3.57 5.57 -9.61
C GLY A 214 -2.88 4.67 -8.60
N GLY A 215 -3.59 3.72 -7.97
CA GLY A 215 -3.01 2.81 -6.99
C GLY A 215 -3.91 1.61 -6.71
N LEU A 216 -3.28 0.49 -6.39
CA LEU A 216 -3.92 -0.76 -6.00
C LEU A 216 -3.24 -1.33 -4.76
N THR A 217 -3.99 -2.04 -3.94
CA THR A 217 -3.45 -2.89 -2.87
C THR A 217 -3.80 -4.34 -3.16
N THR A 218 -2.92 -5.25 -2.77
CA THR A 218 -3.13 -6.71 -2.84
C THR A 218 -3.23 -7.27 -1.44
N ASN A 219 -4.05 -8.30 -1.28
CA ASN A 219 -4.13 -9.11 -0.06
C ASN A 219 -3.53 -10.48 -0.33
#